data_221cc5bbc2904c976ab5d6d165d2e8db
#
_entry.id   221cc5bbc2904c976ab5d6d165d2e8db
#
_cell.length_a   1.000
_cell.length_b   1.000
_cell.length_c   1.000
_cell.angle_alpha   90.00
_cell.angle_beta   90.00
_cell.angle_gamma   90.00
#
_symmetry.space_group_name_H-M   'P 1'
#
loop_
_entity.id
_entity.type
_entity.pdbx_description
1 polymer ?
#
loop_
_entity_poly.entity_id
_entity_poly.type
_entity_poly.pdbx_seq_one_letter_code
_entity_poly.pdbx_strand_id
1 'polypeptide(L)'
;MRRHKPAWLAFLLLITALILSACDSLDSGSLGGAANPNPTPQLSLEQADQVAQTFLKAWGEGDYQTMYGLISPNSREVYTEEAFSNDYQTAAVQFTQTSLETAVTSSLRQGTTAVIQYDVHFDTELFGVIEDLGRTMRLIETPEGWRVAWSRMDIIDGLAEGARLERVQTLPGRGNIYDRNGKVLVD
;
A
#
# COMPACT_ATOMS: atom_id res chain seq x y z
N MET A 1 71.69 38.70 20.79
CA MET A 1 70.23 38.29 20.63
C MET A 1 70.15 37.24 19.54
N ARG A 2 70.06 35.95 19.94
CA ARG A 2 69.88 34.83 19.00
C ARG A 2 68.36 34.61 18.80
N ARG A 3 67.87 34.83 17.59
CA ARG A 3 66.49 34.53 17.22
C ARG A 3 66.31 33.02 16.91
N HIS A 4 65.65 32.32 17.78
CA HIS A 4 65.23 30.95 17.56
C HIS A 4 64.05 30.97 16.51
N LYS A 5 64.27 30.41 15.31
CA LYS A 5 63.21 30.14 14.36
C LYS A 5 62.44 28.90 14.84
N PRO A 6 61.14 28.93 14.95
CA PRO A 6 60.40 27.78 15.47
C PRO A 6 60.42 26.62 14.46
N ALA A 7 60.93 25.49 14.90
CA ALA A 7 61.08 24.25 14.11
C ALA A 7 59.76 23.66 13.66
N TRP A 8 58.67 24.16 14.19
CA TRP A 8 57.33 23.66 13.84
C TRP A 8 56.83 24.09 12.44
N LEU A 9 57.32 25.24 11.92
CA LEU A 9 56.98 25.69 10.55
C LEU A 9 57.61 24.80 9.46
N ALA A 10 58.77 24.19 9.75
CA ALA A 10 59.38 23.21 8.83
C ALA A 10 58.60 21.87 8.80
N PHE A 11 57.98 21.50 9.93
CA PHE A 11 57.20 20.29 10.06
C PHE A 11 55.84 20.42 9.34
N LEU A 12 55.24 21.60 9.34
CA LEU A 12 53.98 21.90 8.67
C LEU A 12 54.12 21.91 7.14
N LEU A 13 55.25 22.37 6.62
CA LEU A 13 55.59 22.35 5.21
C LEU A 13 55.86 20.93 4.66
N LEU A 14 56.38 20.03 5.54
CA LEU A 14 56.67 18.66 5.14
C LEU A 14 55.37 17.82 5.03
N ILE A 15 54.38 18.13 5.85
CA ILE A 15 53.06 17.44 5.83
C ILE A 15 52.25 17.84 4.60
N THR A 16 52.35 19.10 4.16
CA THR A 16 51.63 19.56 2.94
C THR A 16 52.20 19.00 1.64
N ALA A 17 53.48 18.62 1.64
CA ALA A 17 54.13 18.01 0.45
C ALA A 17 53.73 16.53 0.27
N LEU A 18 53.30 15.83 1.32
CA LEU A 18 52.93 14.42 1.26
C LEU A 18 51.46 14.18 0.77
N ILE A 19 50.65 15.22 0.74
CA ILE A 19 49.22 15.10 0.33
C ILE A 19 49.03 15.28 -1.20
N LEU A 20 50.02 15.83 -1.91
CA LEU A 20 49.87 16.07 -3.35
C LEU A 20 50.48 14.98 -4.26
N SER A 21 50.98 13.87 -3.71
CA SER A 21 51.56 12.79 -4.54
C SER A 21 50.71 11.53 -4.65
N ALA A 22 49.41 11.61 -4.35
CA ALA A 22 48.47 10.47 -4.40
C ALA A 22 47.49 10.50 -5.60
N CYS A 23 47.82 11.23 -6.65
CA CYS A 23 47.01 11.22 -7.88
C CYS A 23 47.93 11.10 -9.09
N ASP A 24 48.51 9.93 -9.31
CA ASP A 24 48.87 9.51 -10.68
C ASP A 24 49.29 8.03 -10.65
N SER A 25 48.36 7.15 -10.89
CA SER A 25 48.60 5.78 -11.39
C SER A 25 47.32 5.30 -12.05
N LEU A 26 47.00 5.86 -13.21
CA LEU A 26 46.15 5.17 -14.19
C LEU A 26 47.07 4.13 -14.86
N ASP A 27 47.23 2.98 -14.24
CA ASP A 27 47.80 1.82 -14.92
C ASP A 27 46.67 0.85 -15.29
N SER A 28 46.55 0.70 -16.59
CA SER A 28 45.71 -0.27 -17.28
C SER A 28 46.18 -1.68 -16.99
N GLY A 29 45.77 -2.24 -15.84
CA GLY A 29 46.02 -3.62 -15.43
C GLY A 29 44.68 -4.37 -15.37
N SER A 30 44.31 -4.99 -16.47
CA SER A 30 43.30 -6.04 -16.53
C SER A 30 43.63 -7.14 -15.54
N LEU A 31 42.99 -7.14 -14.38
CA LEU A 31 42.88 -8.32 -13.52
C LEU A 31 41.45 -8.44 -13.00
N GLY A 32 40.76 -9.47 -13.50
CA GLY A 32 39.67 -10.15 -12.85
C GLY A 32 38.60 -9.27 -12.22
N GLY A 33 37.78 -8.62 -13.05
CA GLY A 33 36.54 -8.06 -12.55
C GLY A 33 35.74 -9.17 -11.89
N ALA A 34 35.63 -9.10 -10.55
CA ALA A 34 34.49 -9.70 -9.91
C ALA A 34 33.27 -9.14 -10.68
N ALA A 35 32.61 -10.02 -11.45
CA ALA A 35 31.36 -9.66 -12.11
C ALA A 35 30.49 -9.03 -11.06
N ASN A 36 30.26 -7.72 -11.18
CA ASN A 36 29.19 -7.07 -10.43
C ASN A 36 27.98 -7.95 -10.70
N PRO A 37 27.36 -8.58 -9.68
CA PRO A 37 26.15 -9.32 -9.94
C PRO A 37 25.24 -8.34 -10.66
N ASN A 38 24.89 -8.69 -11.90
CA ASN A 38 24.03 -7.90 -12.75
C ASN A 38 22.85 -7.49 -11.85
N PRO A 39 22.61 -6.19 -11.60
CA PRO A 39 21.56 -5.81 -10.66
C PRO A 39 20.30 -6.49 -11.18
N THR A 40 19.71 -7.33 -10.33
CA THR A 40 18.40 -7.94 -10.64
C THR A 40 17.51 -6.80 -11.08
N PRO A 41 16.89 -6.85 -12.28
CA PRO A 41 16.08 -5.76 -12.76
C PRO A 41 15.03 -5.44 -11.70
N GLN A 42 15.17 -4.29 -11.05
CA GLN A 42 14.17 -3.85 -10.08
C GLN A 42 12.90 -3.49 -10.84
N LEU A 43 11.78 -4.05 -10.41
CA LEU A 43 10.48 -3.71 -10.97
C LEU A 43 10.20 -2.22 -10.77
N SER A 44 9.64 -1.54 -11.77
CA SER A 44 9.36 -0.12 -11.69
C SER A 44 8.13 0.18 -10.82
N LEU A 45 8.01 1.42 -10.31
CA LEU A 45 6.80 1.87 -9.61
C LEU A 45 5.59 1.89 -10.56
N GLU A 46 5.79 2.23 -11.83
CA GLU A 46 4.74 2.18 -12.85
C GLU A 46 4.13 0.78 -12.99
N GLN A 47 4.95 -0.28 -12.90
CA GLN A 47 4.44 -1.65 -12.89
C GLN A 47 3.62 -1.96 -11.64
N ALA A 48 3.99 -1.40 -10.47
CA ALA A 48 3.18 -1.52 -9.27
C ALA A 48 1.83 -0.82 -9.42
N ASP A 49 1.82 0.38 -10.01
CA ASP A 49 0.60 1.12 -10.31
C ASP A 49 -0.33 0.35 -11.25
N GLN A 50 0.21 -0.28 -12.29
CA GLN A 50 -0.56 -1.10 -13.21
C GLN A 50 -1.23 -2.29 -12.51
N VAL A 51 -0.50 -2.96 -11.60
CA VAL A 51 -1.06 -4.07 -10.79
C VAL A 51 -2.16 -3.55 -9.87
N ALA A 52 -1.94 -2.43 -9.19
CA ALA A 52 -2.95 -1.84 -8.30
C ALA A 52 -4.21 -1.43 -9.07
N GLN A 53 -4.05 -0.74 -10.20
CA GLN A 53 -5.18 -0.35 -11.06
C GLN A 53 -5.95 -1.56 -11.59
N THR A 54 -5.25 -2.62 -12.00
CA THR A 54 -5.89 -3.86 -12.45
C THR A 54 -6.68 -4.53 -11.33
N PHE A 55 -6.11 -4.57 -10.12
CA PHE A 55 -6.77 -5.12 -8.93
C PHE A 55 -8.04 -4.32 -8.57
N LEU A 56 -7.93 -2.99 -8.53
CA LEU A 56 -9.04 -2.10 -8.19
C LEU A 56 -10.15 -2.13 -9.26
N LYS A 57 -9.78 -2.16 -10.53
CA LYS A 57 -10.74 -2.32 -11.63
C LYS A 57 -11.48 -3.64 -11.55
N ALA A 58 -10.76 -4.76 -11.32
CA ALA A 58 -11.35 -6.08 -11.16
C ALA A 58 -12.31 -6.12 -9.96
N TRP A 59 -11.99 -5.39 -8.87
CA TRP A 59 -12.91 -5.24 -7.74
C TRP A 59 -14.21 -4.54 -8.14
N GLY A 60 -14.14 -3.42 -8.85
CA GLY A 60 -15.32 -2.73 -9.36
C GLY A 60 -16.20 -3.59 -10.30
N GLU A 61 -15.57 -4.50 -11.04
CA GLU A 61 -16.22 -5.43 -11.97
C GLU A 61 -16.72 -6.73 -11.31
N GLY A 62 -16.32 -6.98 -10.03
CA GLY A 62 -16.62 -8.24 -9.33
C GLY A 62 -15.82 -9.45 -9.84
N ASP A 63 -14.71 -9.19 -10.56
CA ASP A 63 -13.80 -10.23 -11.06
C ASP A 63 -12.80 -10.63 -9.97
N TYR A 64 -13.29 -11.36 -8.97
CA TYR A 64 -12.50 -11.81 -7.83
C TYR A 64 -11.41 -12.82 -8.22
N GLN A 65 -11.58 -13.51 -9.35
CA GLN A 65 -10.56 -14.44 -9.85
C GLN A 65 -9.31 -13.68 -10.31
N THR A 66 -9.49 -12.61 -11.10
CA THR A 66 -8.37 -11.73 -11.49
C THR A 66 -7.72 -11.11 -10.26
N MET A 67 -8.50 -10.60 -9.30
CA MET A 67 -7.98 -10.05 -8.05
C MET A 67 -7.13 -11.07 -7.30
N TYR A 68 -7.62 -12.30 -7.11
CA TYR A 68 -6.89 -13.38 -6.44
C TYR A 68 -5.60 -13.73 -7.17
N GLY A 69 -5.58 -13.67 -8.49
CA GLY A 69 -4.40 -13.82 -9.33
C GLY A 69 -3.29 -12.79 -9.04
N LEU A 70 -3.64 -11.63 -8.49
CA LEU A 70 -2.73 -10.52 -8.22
C LEU A 70 -2.26 -10.44 -6.76
N ILE A 71 -2.83 -11.21 -5.82
CA ILE A 71 -2.36 -11.19 -4.43
C ILE A 71 -1.06 -11.98 -4.25
N SER A 72 -0.34 -11.68 -3.17
CA SER A 72 0.96 -12.26 -2.87
C SER A 72 0.88 -13.75 -2.52
N PRO A 73 1.96 -14.52 -2.72
CA PRO A 73 2.01 -15.91 -2.27
C PRO A 73 1.67 -16.08 -0.78
N ASN A 74 2.21 -15.21 0.09
CA ASN A 74 1.92 -15.25 1.53
C ASN A 74 0.42 -15.02 1.82
N SER A 75 -0.24 -14.15 1.06
CA SER A 75 -1.69 -13.95 1.19
C SER A 75 -2.47 -15.19 0.77
N ARG A 76 -2.02 -15.89 -0.29
CA ARG A 76 -2.64 -17.15 -0.76
C ARG A 76 -2.43 -18.33 0.18
N GLU A 77 -1.36 -18.33 0.97
CA GLU A 77 -1.16 -19.34 2.02
C GLU A 77 -2.20 -19.23 3.15
N VAL A 78 -2.69 -18.02 3.40
CA VAL A 78 -3.68 -17.75 4.45
C VAL A 78 -5.11 -17.85 3.93
N TYR A 79 -5.35 -17.43 2.69
CA TYR A 79 -6.69 -17.31 2.11
C TYR A 79 -6.79 -18.12 0.82
N THR A 80 -7.73 -19.04 0.76
CA THR A 80 -8.09 -19.71 -0.49
C THR A 80 -8.85 -18.76 -1.42
N GLU A 81 -8.88 -19.05 -2.71
CA GLU A 81 -9.64 -18.27 -3.70
C GLU A 81 -11.13 -18.19 -3.35
N GLU A 82 -11.69 -19.30 -2.86
CA GLU A 82 -13.09 -19.35 -2.42
C GLU A 82 -13.33 -18.43 -1.21
N ALA A 83 -12.46 -18.49 -0.19
CA ALA A 83 -12.59 -17.63 1.01
C ALA A 83 -12.42 -16.15 0.66
N PHE A 84 -11.44 -15.82 -0.18
CA PHE A 84 -11.22 -14.47 -0.70
C PHE A 84 -12.45 -13.92 -1.42
N SER A 85 -12.98 -14.67 -2.40
CA SER A 85 -14.15 -14.26 -3.17
C SER A 85 -15.39 -14.11 -2.30
N ASN A 86 -15.60 -15.05 -1.37
CA ASN A 86 -16.73 -15.02 -0.44
C ASN A 86 -16.68 -13.81 0.51
N ASP A 87 -15.49 -13.42 0.97
CA ASP A 87 -15.34 -12.24 1.83
C ASP A 87 -15.77 -10.95 1.11
N TYR A 88 -15.37 -10.75 -0.15
CA TYR A 88 -15.82 -9.62 -0.97
C TYR A 88 -17.31 -9.65 -1.26
N GLN A 89 -17.85 -10.81 -1.64
CA GLN A 89 -19.28 -10.97 -1.91
C GLN A 89 -20.12 -10.70 -0.66
N THR A 90 -19.68 -11.20 0.49
CA THR A 90 -20.35 -10.95 1.77
C THR A 90 -20.37 -9.47 2.09
N ALA A 91 -19.25 -8.76 1.91
CA ALA A 91 -19.18 -7.32 2.12
C ALA A 91 -20.15 -6.57 1.21
N ALA A 92 -20.16 -6.88 -0.09
CA ALA A 92 -21.06 -6.27 -1.07
C ALA A 92 -22.55 -6.46 -0.69
N VAL A 93 -22.93 -7.66 -0.23
CA VAL A 93 -24.29 -7.95 0.25
C VAL A 93 -24.63 -7.17 1.51
N GLN A 94 -23.71 -7.10 2.48
CA GLN A 94 -23.94 -6.35 3.73
C GLN A 94 -24.09 -4.85 3.49
N PHE A 95 -23.34 -4.30 2.55
CA PHE A 95 -23.46 -2.89 2.12
C PHE A 95 -24.68 -2.65 1.23
N THR A 96 -25.36 -3.67 0.73
CA THR A 96 -26.34 -3.52 -0.36
C THR A 96 -25.74 -2.78 -1.57
N GLN A 97 -24.48 -3.12 -1.90
CA GLN A 97 -23.71 -2.45 -2.94
C GLN A 97 -24.36 -2.62 -4.31
N THR A 98 -24.53 -1.53 -5.04
CA THR A 98 -25.03 -1.49 -6.42
C THR A 98 -23.93 -1.23 -7.42
N SER A 99 -22.95 -0.38 -7.05
CA SER A 99 -21.73 -0.14 -7.83
C SER A 99 -20.55 0.17 -6.90
N LEU A 100 -19.34 0.16 -7.46
CA LEU A 100 -18.13 0.53 -6.78
C LEU A 100 -17.20 1.25 -7.76
N GLU A 101 -16.74 2.43 -7.35
CA GLU A 101 -15.73 3.20 -8.08
C GLU A 101 -14.48 3.37 -7.23
N THR A 102 -13.32 3.32 -7.88
CA THR A 102 -12.03 3.48 -7.21
C THR A 102 -11.15 4.45 -7.97
N ALA A 103 -10.33 5.21 -7.25
CA ALA A 103 -9.37 6.14 -7.83
C ALA A 103 -8.03 6.06 -7.10
N VAL A 104 -6.95 5.78 -7.82
CA VAL A 104 -5.59 5.88 -7.28
C VAL A 104 -5.23 7.36 -7.12
N THR A 105 -4.80 7.75 -5.92
CA THR A 105 -4.48 9.15 -5.57
C THR A 105 -2.99 9.41 -5.46
N SER A 106 -2.20 8.44 -5.00
CA SER A 106 -0.73 8.54 -4.96
C SER A 106 -0.05 7.18 -4.90
N SER A 107 1.23 7.16 -5.28
CA SER A 107 2.05 5.96 -5.28
C SER A 107 3.45 6.28 -4.80
N LEU A 108 3.97 5.44 -3.91
CA LEU A 108 5.30 5.60 -3.33
C LEU A 108 6.02 4.26 -3.28
N ARG A 109 7.26 4.22 -3.76
CA ARG A 109 8.12 3.05 -3.62
C ARG A 109 8.98 3.15 -2.36
N GLN A 110 9.08 2.07 -1.61
CA GLN A 110 9.94 1.92 -0.44
C GLN A 110 10.74 0.61 -0.53
N GLY A 111 11.89 0.66 -1.18
CA GLY A 111 12.72 -0.53 -1.42
C GLY A 111 12.01 -1.55 -2.32
N THR A 112 11.73 -2.74 -1.80
CA THR A 112 11.01 -3.85 -2.46
C THR A 112 9.50 -3.80 -2.23
N THR A 113 8.97 -2.71 -1.70
CA THR A 113 7.54 -2.50 -1.44
C THR A 113 7.08 -1.25 -2.19
N ALA A 114 5.86 -1.28 -2.69
CA ALA A 114 5.14 -0.09 -3.15
C ALA A 114 3.90 0.13 -2.28
N VAL A 115 3.61 1.38 -1.99
CA VAL A 115 2.43 1.82 -1.24
C VAL A 115 1.60 2.68 -2.18
N ILE A 116 0.38 2.23 -2.45
CA ILE A 116 -0.56 2.91 -3.34
C ILE A 116 -1.70 3.44 -2.48
N GLN A 117 -1.94 4.74 -2.53
CA GLN A 117 -3.12 5.36 -1.92
C GLN A 117 -4.25 5.42 -2.93
N TYR A 118 -5.46 5.15 -2.48
CA TYR A 118 -6.63 5.14 -3.32
C TYR A 118 -7.89 5.47 -2.52
N ASP A 119 -8.88 5.94 -3.22
CA ASP A 119 -10.22 6.21 -2.71
C ASP A 119 -11.20 5.17 -3.23
N VAL A 120 -12.21 4.84 -2.44
CA VAL A 120 -13.30 3.95 -2.81
C VAL A 120 -14.63 4.63 -2.55
N HIS A 121 -15.53 4.57 -3.54
CA HIS A 121 -16.90 5.04 -3.44
C HIS A 121 -17.83 3.86 -3.68
N PHE A 122 -18.62 3.51 -2.67
CA PHE A 122 -19.64 2.47 -2.76
C PHE A 122 -21.01 3.14 -2.97
N ASP A 123 -21.67 2.88 -4.08
CA ASP A 123 -23.09 3.15 -4.18
C ASP A 123 -23.86 2.00 -3.53
N THR A 124 -24.80 2.33 -2.69
CA THR A 124 -25.59 1.33 -1.96
C THR A 124 -27.07 1.63 -2.04
N GLU A 125 -27.90 0.59 -2.04
CA GLU A 125 -29.36 0.74 -2.09
C GLU A 125 -29.93 1.33 -0.79
N LEU A 126 -29.37 0.95 0.37
CA LEU A 126 -29.93 1.33 1.67
C LEU A 126 -29.23 2.50 2.35
N PHE A 127 -27.94 2.71 2.08
CA PHE A 127 -27.14 3.69 2.82
C PHE A 127 -26.74 4.90 1.96
N GLY A 128 -27.10 4.91 0.66
CA GLY A 128 -26.60 5.91 -0.28
C GLY A 128 -25.15 5.69 -0.64
N VAL A 129 -24.42 6.79 -0.89
CA VAL A 129 -22.98 6.71 -1.19
C VAL A 129 -22.17 6.62 0.11
N ILE A 130 -21.31 5.60 0.19
CA ILE A 130 -20.33 5.46 1.26
C ILE A 130 -18.97 5.80 0.67
N GLU A 131 -18.31 6.82 1.22
CA GLU A 131 -16.97 7.25 0.83
C GLU A 131 -15.94 6.67 1.80
N ASP A 132 -14.98 5.89 1.30
CA ASP A 132 -13.85 5.35 2.05
C ASP A 132 -12.56 5.87 1.40
N LEU A 133 -12.09 7.01 1.91
CA LEU A 133 -11.05 7.82 1.30
C LEU A 133 -9.69 7.60 1.95
N GLY A 134 -8.62 7.75 1.14
CA GLY A 134 -7.24 7.67 1.63
C GLY A 134 -6.80 6.28 2.04
N ARG A 135 -7.40 5.25 1.49
CA ARG A 135 -7.01 3.86 1.72
C ARG A 135 -5.61 3.56 1.20
N THR A 136 -5.00 2.55 1.75
CA THR A 136 -3.63 2.17 1.41
C THR A 136 -3.56 0.70 1.01
N MET A 137 -3.09 0.45 -0.21
CA MET A 137 -2.75 -0.88 -0.70
C MET A 137 -1.23 -1.04 -0.70
N ARG A 138 -0.73 -2.12 -0.13
CA ARG A 138 0.69 -2.45 -0.14
C ARG A 138 0.97 -3.55 -1.17
N LEU A 139 1.95 -3.29 -2.05
CA LEU A 139 2.46 -4.28 -2.99
C LEU A 139 3.89 -4.67 -2.61
N ILE A 140 4.24 -5.91 -2.87
CA ILE A 140 5.59 -6.44 -2.66
C ILE A 140 6.15 -6.96 -3.99
N GLU A 141 7.46 -6.83 -4.18
CA GLU A 141 8.17 -7.47 -5.28
C GLU A 141 8.25 -8.98 -5.04
N THR A 142 7.93 -9.74 -6.06
CA THR A 142 8.12 -11.20 -6.11
C THR A 142 8.89 -11.56 -7.39
N PRO A 143 9.40 -12.78 -7.51
CA PRO A 143 10.04 -13.24 -8.76
C PRO A 143 9.13 -13.12 -10.00
N GLU A 144 7.83 -13.13 -9.80
CA GLU A 144 6.80 -13.07 -10.86
C GLU A 144 6.29 -11.65 -11.11
N GLY A 145 6.81 -10.64 -10.42
CA GLY A 145 6.37 -9.26 -10.53
C GLY A 145 5.78 -8.70 -9.22
N TRP A 146 5.17 -7.54 -9.30
CA TRP A 146 4.48 -6.94 -8.17
C TRP A 146 3.23 -7.76 -7.79
N ARG A 147 2.99 -7.91 -6.48
CA ARG A 147 1.81 -8.60 -5.93
C ARG A 147 1.24 -7.81 -4.75
N VAL A 148 -0.07 -7.78 -4.64
CA VAL A 148 -0.79 -7.14 -3.52
C VAL A 148 -0.58 -7.98 -2.25
N ALA A 149 -0.02 -7.38 -1.21
CA ALA A 149 0.08 -7.98 0.12
C ALA A 149 -1.28 -7.88 0.83
N TRP A 150 -2.25 -8.65 0.31
CA TRP A 150 -3.65 -8.56 0.67
C TRP A 150 -3.98 -9.16 2.03
N SER A 151 -4.92 -8.54 2.71
CA SER A 151 -5.61 -9.04 3.90
C SER A 151 -7.08 -8.61 3.89
N ARG A 152 -7.92 -9.13 4.80
CA ARG A 152 -9.33 -8.73 4.89
C ARG A 152 -9.54 -7.24 5.16
N MET A 153 -8.55 -6.57 5.73
CA MET A 153 -8.55 -5.11 5.91
C MET A 153 -8.58 -4.35 4.58
N ASP A 154 -8.15 -4.98 3.48
CA ASP A 154 -8.23 -4.37 2.14
C ASP A 154 -9.66 -4.35 1.58
N ILE A 155 -10.62 -5.03 2.21
CA ILE A 155 -12.05 -4.89 1.91
C ILE A 155 -12.61 -3.66 2.64
N ILE A 156 -12.38 -3.61 3.96
CA ILE A 156 -12.68 -2.48 4.84
C ILE A 156 -11.80 -2.58 6.08
N ASP A 157 -11.26 -1.46 6.56
CA ASP A 157 -10.31 -1.41 7.69
C ASP A 157 -10.81 -2.09 8.96
N GLY A 158 -12.12 -2.07 9.19
CA GLY A 158 -12.75 -2.70 10.35
C GLY A 158 -12.74 -4.23 10.37
N LEU A 159 -12.29 -4.92 9.31
CA LEU A 159 -12.26 -6.40 9.25
C LEU A 159 -10.98 -7.03 9.82
N ALA A 160 -10.20 -6.27 10.59
CA ALA A 160 -9.04 -6.80 11.31
C ALA A 160 -9.45 -7.88 12.32
N GLU A 161 -8.50 -8.79 12.62
CA GLU A 161 -8.59 -9.76 13.73
C GLU A 161 -9.85 -10.65 13.75
N GLY A 162 -10.41 -10.92 12.55
CA GLY A 162 -11.60 -11.79 12.45
C GLY A 162 -12.93 -11.09 12.72
N ALA A 163 -12.95 -9.77 12.77
CA ALA A 163 -14.18 -8.98 12.79
C ALA A 163 -15.09 -9.34 11.62
N ARG A 164 -16.38 -9.11 11.78
CA ARG A 164 -17.42 -9.40 10.78
C ARG A 164 -18.28 -8.18 10.54
N LEU A 165 -18.72 -8.02 9.29
CA LEU A 165 -19.75 -7.04 8.98
C LEU A 165 -21.11 -7.57 9.36
N GLU A 166 -21.86 -6.79 10.13
CA GLU A 166 -23.23 -7.10 10.51
C GLU A 166 -24.11 -5.88 10.23
N ARG A 167 -25.24 -6.12 9.59
CA ARG A 167 -26.27 -5.10 9.38
C ARG A 167 -27.29 -5.18 10.50
N VAL A 168 -27.36 -4.14 11.31
CA VAL A 168 -28.36 -4.01 12.39
C VAL A 168 -29.45 -3.04 11.95
N GLN A 169 -30.69 -3.49 11.94
CA GLN A 169 -31.84 -2.63 11.72
C GLN A 169 -32.47 -2.26 13.05
N THR A 170 -32.37 -1.00 13.42
CA THR A 170 -33.07 -0.46 14.60
C THR A 170 -34.34 0.23 14.15
N LEU A 171 -35.48 -0.34 14.51
CA LEU A 171 -36.75 0.30 14.25
C LEU A 171 -36.95 1.44 15.27
N PRO A 172 -37.38 2.63 14.81
CA PRO A 172 -37.76 3.69 15.74
C PRO A 172 -38.94 3.23 16.59
N GLY A 173 -38.99 3.71 17.83
CA GLY A 173 -40.16 3.49 18.70
C GLY A 173 -41.43 3.94 17.98
N ARG A 174 -42.50 3.22 18.19
CA ARG A 174 -43.81 3.63 17.63
C ARG A 174 -44.16 5.02 18.19
N GLY A 175 -44.56 5.90 17.27
CA GLY A 175 -45.13 7.18 17.68
C GLY A 175 -46.54 6.92 18.32
N ASN A 176 -46.87 7.66 19.38
CA ASN A 176 -48.19 7.63 19.93
C ASN A 176 -49.22 8.25 19.01
N ILE A 177 -50.40 7.67 18.92
CA ILE A 177 -51.54 8.28 18.24
C ILE A 177 -52.36 9.03 19.27
N TYR A 178 -52.60 10.32 19.03
CA TYR A 178 -53.34 11.20 19.93
C TYR A 178 -54.72 11.51 19.37
N ASP A 179 -55.70 11.67 20.24
CA ASP A 179 -56.99 12.27 19.89
C ASP A 179 -56.85 13.79 19.64
N ARG A 180 -57.94 14.45 19.25
CA ARG A 180 -57.96 15.90 19.03
C ARG A 180 -57.70 16.74 20.30
N ASN A 181 -57.77 16.15 21.48
CA ASN A 181 -57.55 16.77 22.76
C ASN A 181 -56.13 16.44 23.30
N GLY A 182 -55.29 15.75 22.52
CA GLY A 182 -53.93 15.36 22.92
C GLY A 182 -53.88 14.11 23.82
N LYS A 183 -54.95 13.36 23.94
CA LYS A 183 -54.98 12.11 24.72
C LYS A 183 -54.42 10.96 23.83
N VAL A 184 -53.50 10.20 24.39
CA VAL A 184 -52.93 9.02 23.74
C VAL A 184 -54.01 7.98 23.50
N LEU A 185 -54.19 7.54 22.28
CA LEU A 185 -55.13 6.49 21.85
C LEU A 185 -54.42 5.13 21.72
N VAL A 186 -53.16 5.14 21.29
CA VAL A 186 -52.33 3.94 21.10
C VAL A 186 -50.87 4.31 21.45
N ASP A 187 -50.22 3.46 22.22
CA ASP A 187 -48.79 3.50 22.56
C ASP A 187 -47.98 2.61 21.59
#